data_8e2fff5b2ebf7dd4f902611de471c792
#
_entry.id   8e2fff5b2ebf7dd4f902611de471c792
#
_cell.length_a   1.000
_cell.length_b   1.000
_cell.length_c   1.000
_cell.angle_alpha   90.00
_cell.angle_beta   90.00
_cell.angle_gamma   90.00
#
_symmetry.space_group_name_H-M   'P 1'
#
loop_
_entity.id
_entity.type
_entity.pdbx_description
1 polymer ?
#
loop_
_entity_poly.entity_id
_entity_poly.type
_entity_poly.pdbx_seq_one_letter_code
_entity_poly.pdbx_strand_id
1 'polypeptide(L)'
;MELQTPKNGVIGTDMPVRDAALKVTGQFKYVGDMTLPHMLHAKVLFSPVAHARIKSIDTSQAEQLEGVRAVVCWKNAPDALFNSCGEEIDGEKTERVFDSTVRYVGDKVAAVAADTAKIAEQALKLIRVEYEELPYYLEPEDALKEGAYPIHKDSNVIEEVVQEAGDVEKGMAEADYIYEDDFETPAIHHGAIETHTSLAVYESSGKLTVYTPSQDVFGHRTNLSRIFGLPMSRVRVVNPGIGGGFGGKIDMVTEPVTALLAMKTGRPVRLVYTRREDIPSSRNRHSMKLHLKTGMKKDGTIVAQEMDVIVNAGAYAGGTMSIVWAMSGKYFKNHKTPN
;
A
#
# COMPACT_ATOMS: atom_id res chain seq x y z
N MET A 1 -16.98 17.72 -37.10
CA MET A 1 -15.78 18.58 -36.91
C MET A 1 -14.60 17.73 -37.31
N GLU A 2 -14.10 17.85 -38.55
CA GLU A 2 -12.94 17.12 -39.03
C GLU A 2 -11.71 17.71 -38.32
N LEU A 3 -11.07 16.92 -37.52
CA LEU A 3 -9.77 17.26 -36.90
C LEU A 3 -8.73 17.30 -38.04
N GLN A 4 -8.30 18.48 -38.41
CA GLN A 4 -7.19 18.62 -39.37
C GLN A 4 -5.93 17.99 -38.77
N THR A 5 -5.38 17.01 -39.48
CA THR A 5 -4.14 16.35 -39.12
C THR A 5 -3.01 17.38 -39.04
N PRO A 6 -2.33 17.55 -37.88
CA PRO A 6 -1.22 18.52 -37.77
C PRO A 6 -0.08 18.14 -38.73
N LYS A 7 0.54 19.14 -39.35
CA LYS A 7 1.66 18.95 -40.30
C LYS A 7 2.89 18.18 -39.75
N ASN A 8 2.95 17.90 -38.45
CA ASN A 8 4.02 17.15 -37.78
C ASN A 8 3.59 15.77 -37.22
N GLY A 9 2.48 15.23 -37.67
CA GLY A 9 2.19 13.79 -37.65
C GLY A 9 1.90 13.10 -36.30
N VAL A 10 1.99 13.76 -35.14
CA VAL A 10 1.83 13.09 -33.84
C VAL A 10 0.74 13.72 -32.97
N ILE A 11 0.69 15.05 -32.89
CA ILE A 11 -0.32 15.74 -32.06
C ILE A 11 -1.68 15.70 -32.76
N GLY A 12 -2.72 15.22 -32.05
CA GLY A 12 -4.08 15.12 -32.56
C GLY A 12 -4.33 13.88 -33.42
N THR A 13 -3.42 12.89 -33.41
CA THR A 13 -3.61 11.60 -34.07
C THR A 13 -3.71 10.47 -33.05
N ASP A 14 -4.55 9.46 -33.32
CA ASP A 14 -4.65 8.25 -32.53
C ASP A 14 -3.40 7.38 -32.75
N MET A 15 -2.52 7.35 -31.77
CA MET A 15 -1.33 6.49 -31.78
C MET A 15 -1.66 5.15 -31.15
N PRO A 16 -1.42 4.02 -31.81
CA PRO A 16 -1.64 2.70 -31.24
C PRO A 16 -0.72 2.49 -30.01
N VAL A 17 -1.29 1.97 -28.94
CA VAL A 17 -0.52 1.57 -27.74
C VAL A 17 0.43 0.44 -28.12
N ARG A 18 1.73 0.59 -27.81
CA ARG A 18 2.80 -0.32 -28.28
C ARG A 18 2.58 -1.78 -27.94
N ASP A 19 2.03 -2.07 -26.77
CA ASP A 19 1.79 -3.41 -26.26
C ASP A 19 0.35 -3.91 -26.42
N ALA A 20 -0.51 -3.13 -27.08
CA ALA A 20 -1.92 -3.46 -27.25
C ALA A 20 -2.12 -4.81 -27.93
N ALA A 21 -1.41 -5.07 -29.04
CA ALA A 21 -1.50 -6.34 -29.76
C ALA A 21 -1.11 -7.53 -28.89
N LEU A 22 -0.04 -7.41 -28.11
CA LEU A 22 0.40 -8.47 -27.19
C LEU A 22 -0.63 -8.72 -26.08
N LYS A 23 -1.27 -7.67 -25.57
CA LYS A 23 -2.28 -7.77 -24.51
C LYS A 23 -3.56 -8.44 -25.03
N VAL A 24 -4.11 -7.98 -26.14
CA VAL A 24 -5.38 -8.51 -26.69
C VAL A 24 -5.23 -9.95 -27.25
N THR A 25 -4.02 -10.37 -27.60
CA THR A 25 -3.74 -11.74 -28.06
C THR A 25 -3.27 -12.66 -26.94
N GLY A 26 -3.15 -12.17 -25.68
CA GLY A 26 -2.67 -12.96 -24.54
C GLY A 26 -1.19 -13.31 -24.59
N GLN A 27 -0.40 -12.64 -25.43
CA GLN A 27 1.05 -12.86 -25.55
C GLN A 27 1.86 -11.99 -24.57
N PHE A 28 1.26 -10.95 -24.01
CA PHE A 28 1.91 -10.10 -23.03
C PHE A 28 2.21 -10.89 -21.75
N LYS A 29 3.43 -10.76 -21.24
CA LYS A 29 3.87 -11.44 -20.01
C LYS A 29 3.87 -10.47 -18.85
N TYR A 30 2.90 -10.64 -17.94
CA TYR A 30 2.88 -9.98 -16.64
C TYR A 30 3.88 -10.66 -15.68
N VAL A 31 4.14 -10.01 -14.53
CA VAL A 31 5.10 -10.56 -13.54
C VAL A 31 4.69 -11.96 -13.06
N GLY A 32 3.40 -12.21 -12.90
CA GLY A 32 2.86 -13.53 -12.54
C GLY A 32 3.14 -14.64 -13.58
N ASP A 33 3.38 -14.27 -14.85
CA ASP A 33 3.66 -15.20 -15.94
C ASP A 33 5.16 -15.44 -16.17
N MET A 34 6.02 -14.62 -15.55
CA MET A 34 7.47 -14.72 -15.73
C MET A 34 8.02 -15.99 -15.08
N THR A 35 8.88 -16.69 -15.79
CA THR A 35 9.56 -17.89 -15.29
C THR A 35 11.06 -17.76 -15.55
N LEU A 36 11.87 -18.04 -14.53
CA LEU A 36 13.32 -18.04 -14.59
C LEU A 36 13.86 -19.43 -14.21
N PRO A 37 15.05 -19.81 -14.70
CA PRO A 37 15.69 -21.06 -14.30
C PRO A 37 15.84 -21.15 -12.78
N HIS A 38 15.57 -22.31 -12.21
CA HIS A 38 15.68 -22.58 -10.76
C HIS A 38 14.85 -21.66 -9.85
N MET A 39 13.80 -21.02 -10.40
CA MET A 39 12.93 -20.12 -9.65
C MET A 39 12.19 -20.85 -8.53
N LEU A 40 12.11 -20.19 -7.37
CA LEU A 40 11.31 -20.60 -6.22
C LEU A 40 9.96 -19.90 -6.22
N HIS A 41 9.01 -20.53 -5.55
CA HIS A 41 7.68 -19.99 -5.31
C HIS A 41 7.53 -19.61 -3.84
N ALA A 42 7.11 -18.37 -3.59
CA ALA A 42 6.89 -17.92 -2.23
C ALA A 42 5.39 -17.87 -1.87
N LYS A 43 5.10 -18.07 -0.58
CA LYS A 43 3.80 -17.87 0.04
C LYS A 43 3.98 -17.19 1.39
N VAL A 44 2.97 -16.43 1.82
CA VAL A 44 2.97 -15.64 3.06
C VAL A 44 1.96 -16.20 4.04
N LEU A 45 2.36 -16.30 5.30
CA LEU A 45 1.46 -16.54 6.43
C LEU A 45 0.98 -15.20 6.96
N PHE A 46 -0.33 -15.03 7.00
CA PHE A 46 -0.98 -13.82 7.46
C PHE A 46 -1.57 -13.97 8.86
N SER A 47 -1.67 -12.85 9.56
CA SER A 47 -2.30 -12.79 10.87
C SER A 47 -3.80 -13.08 10.79
N PRO A 48 -4.32 -13.99 11.61
CA PRO A 48 -5.76 -14.19 11.76
C PRO A 48 -6.40 -13.23 12.78
N VAL A 49 -5.59 -12.46 13.54
CA VAL A 49 -6.01 -11.56 14.61
C VAL A 49 -5.77 -10.11 14.24
N ALA A 50 -6.60 -9.21 14.78
CA ALA A 50 -6.60 -7.80 14.44
C ALA A 50 -5.37 -7.04 14.98
N HIS A 51 -4.99 -7.26 16.24
CA HIS A 51 -3.84 -6.64 16.86
C HIS A 51 -3.28 -7.56 17.94
N ALA A 52 -2.02 -7.93 17.81
CA ALA A 52 -1.38 -8.83 18.77
C ALA A 52 0.15 -8.72 18.73
N ARG A 53 0.79 -8.99 19.85
CA ARG A 53 2.20 -9.31 19.92
C ARG A 53 2.40 -10.80 19.60
N ILE A 54 3.37 -11.12 18.78
CA ILE A 54 3.77 -12.52 18.53
C ILE A 54 4.68 -12.96 19.69
N LYS A 55 4.11 -13.73 20.64
CA LYS A 55 4.88 -14.28 21.79
C LYS A 55 5.94 -15.26 21.32
N SER A 56 5.54 -16.17 20.46
CA SER A 56 6.43 -17.17 19.88
C SER A 56 6.05 -17.50 18.46
N ILE A 57 7.05 -17.87 17.66
CA ILE A 57 6.89 -18.43 16.33
C ILE A 57 7.86 -19.60 16.18
N ASP A 58 7.34 -20.77 15.85
CA ASP A 58 8.10 -21.98 15.56
C ASP A 58 7.96 -22.32 14.07
N THR A 59 9.08 -22.24 13.35
CA THR A 59 9.22 -22.51 11.92
C THR A 59 9.91 -23.84 11.63
N SER A 60 10.35 -24.58 12.66
CA SER A 60 11.22 -25.75 12.53
C SER A 60 10.67 -26.86 11.66
N GLN A 61 9.36 -27.17 11.78
CA GLN A 61 8.73 -28.20 10.94
C GLN A 61 8.60 -27.74 9.48
N ALA A 62 8.35 -26.45 9.27
CA ALA A 62 8.27 -25.88 7.92
C ALA A 62 9.64 -25.89 7.23
N GLU A 63 10.72 -25.60 7.95
CA GLU A 63 12.09 -25.60 7.45
C GLU A 63 12.58 -27.00 7.06
N GLN A 64 12.10 -28.05 7.77
CA GLN A 64 12.45 -29.44 7.51
C GLN A 64 11.64 -30.08 6.36
N LEU A 65 10.59 -29.44 5.89
CA LEU A 65 9.78 -29.98 4.80
C LEU A 65 10.60 -30.02 3.50
N GLU A 66 10.68 -31.20 2.88
CA GLU A 66 11.40 -31.39 1.62
C GLU A 66 10.90 -30.41 0.55
N GLY A 67 11.84 -29.75 -0.13
CA GLY A 67 11.55 -28.73 -1.15
C GLY A 67 11.37 -27.33 -0.61
N VAL A 68 11.34 -27.10 0.70
CA VAL A 68 11.45 -25.77 1.30
C VAL A 68 12.92 -25.33 1.25
N ARG A 69 13.15 -24.06 0.88
CA ARG A 69 14.48 -23.48 0.70
C ARG A 69 14.78 -22.34 1.68
N ALA A 70 13.77 -21.62 2.12
CA ALA A 70 13.88 -20.62 3.17
C ALA A 70 12.54 -20.37 3.86
N VAL A 71 12.61 -20.08 5.15
CA VAL A 71 11.51 -19.54 5.94
C VAL A 71 11.99 -18.24 6.59
N VAL A 72 11.16 -17.18 6.48
CA VAL A 72 11.46 -15.86 7.04
C VAL A 72 10.32 -15.38 7.91
N CYS A 73 10.68 -14.70 9.00
CA CYS A 73 9.77 -14.03 9.91
C CYS A 73 10.51 -12.87 10.59
N TRP A 74 9.90 -12.19 11.55
CA TRP A 74 10.51 -11.06 12.24
C TRP A 74 11.88 -11.39 12.90
N LYS A 75 12.14 -12.64 13.30
CA LYS A 75 13.40 -13.05 13.95
C LYS A 75 14.61 -13.01 13.03
N ASN A 76 14.39 -13.11 11.72
CA ASN A 76 15.47 -13.23 10.73
C ASN A 76 15.31 -12.27 9.53
N ALA A 77 14.39 -11.32 9.62
CA ALA A 77 14.21 -10.21 8.69
C ALA A 77 15.02 -8.96 9.14
N PRO A 78 15.30 -8.01 8.24
CA PRO A 78 15.87 -6.71 8.62
C PRO A 78 14.94 -5.95 9.56
N ASP A 79 15.51 -5.30 10.59
CA ASP A 79 14.79 -4.45 11.54
C ASP A 79 14.73 -2.99 11.07
N ALA A 80 14.55 -2.77 9.77
CA ALA A 80 14.45 -1.45 9.19
C ALA A 80 12.98 -1.00 9.17
N LEU A 81 12.71 0.17 9.76
CA LEU A 81 11.44 0.87 9.58
C LEU A 81 11.42 1.60 8.24
N PHE A 82 10.30 1.50 7.53
CA PHE A 82 10.08 2.20 6.28
C PHE A 82 8.64 2.67 6.15
N ASN A 83 8.38 3.53 5.17
CA ASN A 83 7.05 3.84 4.66
C ASN A 83 6.93 3.24 3.25
N SER A 84 5.94 2.40 3.02
CA SER A 84 5.79 1.66 1.75
C SER A 84 5.49 2.56 0.55
N CYS A 85 4.93 3.75 0.78
CA CYS A 85 4.55 4.71 -0.28
C CYS A 85 5.74 5.49 -0.88
N GLY A 86 6.98 5.23 -0.41
CA GLY A 86 8.19 5.93 -0.89
C GLY A 86 8.54 7.15 -0.04
N GLU A 87 9.64 7.81 -0.40
CA GLU A 87 10.31 8.81 0.42
C GLU A 87 10.02 10.26 0.10
N GLU A 88 9.50 10.52 -1.08
CA GLU A 88 9.11 11.88 -1.47
C GLU A 88 7.99 12.43 -0.57
N ILE A 89 7.34 11.53 0.16
CA ILE A 89 6.39 11.83 1.20
C ILE A 89 7.13 11.63 2.51
N ASP A 90 7.44 12.71 3.20
CA ASP A 90 8.10 12.74 4.51
C ASP A 90 7.17 12.18 5.62
N GLY A 91 6.61 10.99 5.34
CA GLY A 91 5.62 10.32 6.15
C GLY A 91 6.23 9.45 7.24
N GLU A 92 5.45 9.23 8.29
CA GLU A 92 5.86 8.38 9.39
C GLU A 92 6.22 6.96 8.92
N LYS A 93 7.36 6.45 9.38
CA LYS A 93 7.83 5.10 9.08
C LYS A 93 7.26 4.14 10.10
N THR A 94 6.22 3.42 9.72
CA THR A 94 5.49 2.53 10.61
C THR A 94 5.64 1.05 10.26
N GLU A 95 6.22 0.73 9.09
CA GLU A 95 6.25 -0.63 8.56
C GLU A 95 7.62 -1.31 8.71
N ARG A 96 7.61 -2.63 8.89
CA ARG A 96 8.75 -3.55 8.74
C ARG A 96 8.42 -4.62 7.70
N VAL A 97 9.44 -5.33 7.21
CA VAL A 97 9.21 -6.49 6.30
C VAL A 97 8.38 -7.54 7.03
N PHE A 98 8.75 -7.83 8.27
CA PHE A 98 8.00 -8.59 9.26
C PHE A 98 8.19 -7.92 10.61
N ASP A 99 7.12 -7.80 11.40
CA ASP A 99 7.17 -7.25 12.75
C ASP A 99 6.80 -8.34 13.78
N SER A 100 7.25 -8.16 15.01
CA SER A 100 6.82 -8.95 16.17
C SER A 100 5.43 -8.57 16.69
N THR A 101 4.84 -7.51 16.13
CA THR A 101 3.47 -7.05 16.41
C THR A 101 2.69 -6.99 15.10
N VAL A 102 1.59 -7.72 15.03
CA VAL A 102 0.63 -7.63 13.93
C VAL A 102 -0.46 -6.63 14.28
N ARG A 103 -0.94 -5.85 13.29
CA ARG A 103 -1.83 -4.70 13.51
C ARG A 103 -3.15 -4.76 12.74
N TYR A 104 -3.36 -5.78 11.91
CA TYR A 104 -4.63 -6.04 11.24
C TYR A 104 -4.75 -7.51 10.82
N VAL A 105 -5.96 -7.98 10.58
CA VAL A 105 -6.21 -9.31 9.99
C VAL A 105 -5.73 -9.31 8.54
N GLY A 106 -4.66 -10.07 8.26
CA GLY A 106 -3.99 -10.05 6.95
C GLY A 106 -2.57 -9.46 7.01
N ASP A 107 -2.09 -9.03 8.18
CA ASP A 107 -0.71 -8.60 8.36
C ASP A 107 0.28 -9.75 8.19
N LYS A 108 1.48 -9.44 7.70
CA LYS A 108 2.51 -10.46 7.36
C LYS A 108 3.18 -11.00 8.61
N VAL A 109 3.11 -12.31 8.84
CA VAL A 109 3.72 -13.01 9.99
C VAL A 109 5.01 -13.74 9.61
N ALA A 110 4.96 -14.49 8.52
CA ALA A 110 6.09 -15.25 7.99
C ALA A 110 5.93 -15.47 6.49
N ALA A 111 7.01 -15.87 5.81
CA ALA A 111 6.94 -16.32 4.43
C ALA A 111 7.86 -17.51 4.17
N VAL A 112 7.47 -18.34 3.22
CA VAL A 112 8.20 -19.54 2.79
C VAL A 112 8.54 -19.42 1.32
N ALA A 113 9.77 -19.75 0.94
CA ALA A 113 10.18 -20.01 -0.43
C ALA A 113 10.45 -21.50 -0.63
N ALA A 114 9.82 -22.12 -1.62
CA ALA A 114 9.93 -23.53 -1.92
C ALA A 114 10.02 -23.80 -3.43
N ASP A 115 10.37 -25.04 -3.79
CA ASP A 115 10.50 -25.47 -5.19
C ASP A 115 9.18 -25.40 -5.96
N THR A 116 8.03 -25.50 -5.25
CA THR A 116 6.69 -25.29 -5.81
C THR A 116 5.80 -24.49 -4.88
N ALA A 117 4.78 -23.82 -5.42
CA ALA A 117 3.78 -23.10 -4.62
C ALA A 117 3.03 -24.01 -3.65
N LYS A 118 2.75 -25.26 -4.06
CA LYS A 118 2.08 -26.27 -3.24
C LYS A 118 2.90 -26.64 -1.99
N ILE A 119 4.22 -26.81 -2.14
CA ILE A 119 5.12 -27.09 -1.00
C ILE A 119 5.15 -25.87 -0.08
N ALA A 120 5.25 -24.65 -0.62
CA ALA A 120 5.20 -23.43 0.18
C ALA A 120 3.90 -23.32 1.00
N GLU A 121 2.73 -23.61 0.40
CA GLU A 121 1.43 -23.64 1.07
C GLU A 121 1.35 -24.72 2.16
N GLN A 122 1.94 -25.90 1.93
CA GLN A 122 2.01 -26.96 2.94
C GLN A 122 2.91 -26.53 4.11
N ALA A 123 4.05 -25.92 3.83
CA ALA A 123 4.99 -25.44 4.84
C ALA A 123 4.35 -24.36 5.74
N LEU A 124 3.55 -23.44 5.21
CA LEU A 124 2.85 -22.43 6.01
C LEU A 124 1.96 -23.06 7.09
N LYS A 125 1.33 -24.21 6.82
CA LYS A 125 0.47 -24.91 7.78
C LYS A 125 1.24 -25.56 8.95
N LEU A 126 2.56 -25.71 8.79
CA LEU A 126 3.43 -26.27 9.82
C LEU A 126 4.03 -25.19 10.74
N ILE A 127 3.90 -23.91 10.39
CA ILE A 127 4.32 -22.82 11.23
C ILE A 127 3.32 -22.63 12.36
N ARG A 128 3.81 -22.62 13.60
CA ARG A 128 2.99 -22.39 14.80
C ARG A 128 3.30 -21.01 15.35
N VAL A 129 2.24 -20.25 15.64
CA VAL A 129 2.35 -18.88 16.16
C VAL A 129 1.47 -18.75 17.39
N GLU A 130 2.03 -18.20 18.46
CA GLU A 130 1.30 -17.82 19.66
C GLU A 130 1.15 -16.31 19.71
N TYR A 131 -0.07 -15.85 19.85
CA TYR A 131 -0.42 -14.44 19.90
C TYR A 131 -0.82 -14.01 21.31
N GLU A 132 -0.43 -12.81 21.67
CA GLU A 132 -0.97 -12.07 22.81
C GLU A 132 -1.76 -10.91 22.23
N GLU A 133 -3.09 -11.03 22.27
CA GLU A 133 -3.97 -10.01 21.71
C GLU A 133 -3.85 -8.69 22.46
N LEU A 134 -3.92 -7.59 21.71
CA LEU A 134 -3.83 -6.21 22.16
C LEU A 134 -5.14 -5.48 21.79
N PRO A 135 -5.44 -4.35 22.45
CA PRO A 135 -6.57 -3.51 22.04
C PRO A 135 -6.48 -3.09 20.57
N TYR A 136 -7.62 -3.05 19.89
CA TYR A 136 -7.73 -2.58 18.51
C TYR A 136 -9.00 -1.75 18.32
N TYR A 137 -9.04 -0.97 17.25
CA TYR A 137 -10.15 -0.10 16.92
C TYR A 137 -10.59 -0.35 15.48
N LEU A 138 -11.90 -0.40 15.25
CA LEU A 138 -12.49 -0.50 13.91
C LEU A 138 -12.94 0.88 13.43
N GLU A 139 -13.43 1.71 14.37
CA GLU A 139 -13.84 3.08 14.10
C GLU A 139 -12.71 4.05 14.47
N PRO A 140 -12.37 5.00 13.60
CA PRO A 140 -11.26 5.94 13.85
C PRO A 140 -11.52 6.84 15.07
N GLU A 141 -12.77 7.18 15.38
CA GLU A 141 -13.11 7.99 16.55
C GLU A 141 -12.78 7.28 17.86
N ASP A 142 -12.87 5.94 17.88
CA ASP A 142 -12.50 5.19 19.09
C ASP A 142 -10.99 5.26 19.33
N ALA A 143 -10.21 5.33 18.25
CA ALA A 143 -8.76 5.49 18.33
C ALA A 143 -8.33 6.89 18.78
N LEU A 144 -9.19 7.89 18.62
CA LEU A 144 -8.94 9.29 19.04
C LEU A 144 -9.35 9.59 20.49
N LYS A 145 -10.05 8.66 21.18
CA LYS A 145 -10.49 8.85 22.57
C LYS A 145 -9.29 9.02 23.51
N GLU A 146 -9.45 9.85 24.53
CA GLU A 146 -8.45 9.99 25.58
C GLU A 146 -8.16 8.64 26.24
N GLY A 147 -6.88 8.31 26.39
CA GLY A 147 -6.44 7.02 26.94
C GLY A 147 -6.54 5.83 25.98
N ALA A 148 -6.88 6.03 24.70
CA ALA A 148 -6.86 4.98 23.71
C ALA A 148 -5.46 4.36 23.60
N TYR A 149 -5.41 3.02 23.46
CA TYR A 149 -4.15 2.29 23.30
C TYR A 149 -3.46 2.69 21.99
N PRO A 150 -2.19 3.13 22.01
CA PRO A 150 -1.50 3.54 20.80
C PRO A 150 -1.14 2.33 19.93
N ILE A 151 -1.53 2.38 18.65
CA ILE A 151 -1.22 1.32 17.66
C ILE A 151 0.26 1.37 17.26
N HIS A 152 0.82 2.57 17.17
CA HIS A 152 2.26 2.82 17.02
C HIS A 152 2.70 3.76 18.13
N LYS A 153 3.94 3.69 18.56
CA LYS A 153 4.57 4.55 19.59
C LYS A 153 3.57 5.22 20.58
N ASP A 154 3.39 6.55 20.43
CA ASP A 154 2.73 7.37 21.44
C ASP A 154 1.39 7.97 20.97
N SER A 155 1.00 7.80 19.71
CA SER A 155 -0.21 8.43 19.16
C SER A 155 -0.88 7.55 18.09
N ASN A 156 -2.21 7.70 17.98
CA ASN A 156 -3.00 7.15 16.87
C ASN A 156 -3.26 8.21 15.78
N VAL A 157 -2.79 9.44 15.96
CA VAL A 157 -2.87 10.52 14.96
C VAL A 157 -1.57 10.52 14.17
N ILE A 158 -1.66 10.33 12.86
CA ILE A 158 -0.52 10.38 11.94
C ILE A 158 -0.25 11.82 11.52
N GLU A 159 -1.31 12.57 11.21
CA GLU A 159 -1.22 13.93 10.69
C GLU A 159 -2.50 14.71 11.02
N GLU A 160 -2.34 15.98 11.33
CA GLU A 160 -3.43 16.94 11.49
C GLU A 160 -3.15 18.13 10.58
N VAL A 161 -4.12 18.48 9.73
CA VAL A 161 -4.00 19.60 8.80
C VAL A 161 -5.15 20.55 9.03
N VAL A 162 -4.84 21.79 9.44
CA VAL A 162 -5.79 22.88 9.57
C VAL A 162 -5.54 23.89 8.46
N GLN A 163 -6.59 24.28 7.75
CA GLN A 163 -6.53 25.31 6.72
C GLN A 163 -7.68 26.28 6.92
N GLU A 164 -7.35 27.55 7.02
CA GLU A 164 -8.31 28.63 7.24
C GLU A 164 -8.12 29.72 6.19
N ALA A 165 -9.23 30.32 5.75
CA ALA A 165 -9.24 31.48 4.86
C ALA A 165 -10.46 32.34 5.12
N GLY A 166 -10.29 33.66 5.15
CA GLY A 166 -11.38 34.61 5.41
C GLY A 166 -11.88 34.59 6.86
N ASP A 167 -13.19 34.73 7.02
CA ASP A 167 -13.89 34.80 8.32
C ASP A 167 -15.18 33.97 8.22
N VAL A 168 -15.10 32.72 8.65
CA VAL A 168 -16.20 31.74 8.55
C VAL A 168 -17.43 32.19 9.34
N GLU A 169 -17.26 32.74 10.55
CA GLU A 169 -18.37 33.18 11.38
C GLU A 169 -19.15 34.33 10.70
N LYS A 170 -18.42 35.28 10.12
CA LYS A 170 -19.00 36.37 9.35
C LYS A 170 -19.71 35.85 8.10
N GLY A 171 -19.08 34.97 7.37
CA GLY A 171 -19.67 34.36 6.16
C GLY A 171 -20.96 33.58 6.47
N MET A 172 -20.98 32.81 7.56
CA MET A 172 -22.20 32.12 8.02
C MET A 172 -23.30 33.08 8.43
N ALA A 173 -22.96 34.21 9.12
CA ALA A 173 -23.93 35.22 9.48
C ALA A 173 -24.53 35.96 8.28
N GLU A 174 -23.81 36.05 7.17
CA GLU A 174 -24.28 36.65 5.91
C GLU A 174 -25.09 35.67 5.04
N ALA A 175 -25.12 34.37 5.35
CA ALA A 175 -25.81 33.35 4.56
C ALA A 175 -27.35 33.52 4.67
N ASP A 176 -28.07 33.29 3.57
CA ASP A 176 -29.52 33.17 3.58
C ASP A 176 -29.99 31.77 3.99
N TYR A 177 -29.16 30.76 3.71
CA TYR A 177 -29.38 29.35 4.06
C TYR A 177 -28.08 28.75 4.61
N ILE A 178 -28.21 27.93 5.65
CA ILE A 178 -27.12 27.11 6.21
C ILE A 178 -27.56 25.66 6.11
N TYR A 179 -26.71 24.84 5.48
CA TYR A 179 -26.85 23.39 5.39
C TYR A 179 -25.71 22.76 6.17
N GLU A 180 -26.06 21.83 7.04
CA GLU A 180 -25.11 21.12 7.91
C GLU A 180 -25.47 19.62 7.88
N ASP A 181 -24.51 18.77 7.56
CA ASP A 181 -24.74 17.33 7.43
C ASP A 181 -23.45 16.53 7.62
N ASP A 182 -23.63 15.24 7.97
CA ASP A 182 -22.56 14.27 8.12
C ASP A 182 -22.53 13.31 6.93
N PHE A 183 -21.34 13.02 6.44
CA PHE A 183 -21.11 12.11 5.33
C PHE A 183 -20.10 11.05 5.72
N GLU A 184 -20.28 9.84 5.19
CA GLU A 184 -19.35 8.74 5.36
C GLU A 184 -19.00 8.08 4.03
N THR A 185 -17.72 7.75 3.84
CA THR A 185 -17.27 6.95 2.71
C THR A 185 -16.63 5.65 3.21
N PRO A 186 -16.96 4.48 2.64
CA PRO A 186 -16.35 3.22 3.07
C PRO A 186 -14.90 3.08 2.59
N ALA A 187 -14.15 2.20 3.26
CA ALA A 187 -12.90 1.69 2.72
C ALA A 187 -13.17 0.83 1.48
N ILE A 188 -12.40 1.04 0.41
CA ILE A 188 -12.61 0.34 -0.86
C ILE A 188 -11.29 -0.27 -1.34
N HIS A 189 -11.29 -1.59 -1.56
CA HIS A 189 -10.19 -2.27 -2.24
C HIS A 189 -10.21 -1.95 -3.74
N HIS A 190 -9.04 -1.71 -4.33
CA HIS A 190 -8.89 -1.27 -5.72
C HIS A 190 -9.38 -2.28 -6.76
N GLY A 191 -9.38 -3.57 -6.43
CA GLY A 191 -9.93 -4.62 -7.26
C GLY A 191 -9.22 -4.82 -8.61
N ALA A 192 -7.95 -4.41 -8.73
CA ALA A 192 -7.18 -4.62 -9.95
C ALA A 192 -7.21 -6.11 -10.36
N ILE A 193 -7.37 -6.40 -11.66
CA ILE A 193 -7.43 -7.78 -12.16
C ILE A 193 -6.15 -8.53 -11.82
N GLU A 194 -4.99 -7.93 -12.07
CA GLU A 194 -3.71 -8.43 -11.60
C GLU A 194 -3.55 -8.14 -10.10
N THR A 195 -3.43 -9.19 -9.30
CA THR A 195 -3.14 -9.10 -7.85
C THR A 195 -1.72 -8.62 -7.59
N HIS A 196 -1.37 -8.28 -6.34
CA HIS A 196 0.01 -7.97 -5.98
C HIS A 196 0.91 -9.17 -6.24
N THR A 197 1.99 -8.90 -6.93
CA THR A 197 2.96 -9.93 -7.33
C THR A 197 4.35 -9.30 -7.48
N SER A 198 5.38 -10.07 -7.18
CA SER A 198 6.76 -9.68 -7.43
C SER A 198 7.64 -10.90 -7.73
N LEU A 199 8.71 -10.65 -8.47
CA LEU A 199 9.77 -11.62 -8.76
C LEU A 199 11.11 -10.95 -8.46
N ALA A 200 11.87 -11.48 -7.52
CA ALA A 200 13.16 -10.95 -7.14
C ALA A 200 14.30 -11.89 -7.55
N VAL A 201 15.41 -11.29 -7.97
CA VAL A 201 16.67 -11.96 -8.30
C VAL A 201 17.79 -11.26 -7.54
N TYR A 202 18.55 -12.01 -6.76
CA TYR A 202 19.76 -11.53 -6.11
C TYR A 202 20.98 -12.24 -6.67
N GLU A 203 21.83 -11.48 -7.33
CA GLU A 203 23.02 -11.99 -8.00
C GLU A 203 24.21 -12.09 -7.04
N SER A 204 25.15 -12.99 -7.32
CA SER A 204 26.42 -13.10 -6.58
C SER A 204 27.27 -11.82 -6.60
N SER A 205 27.02 -10.94 -7.57
CA SER A 205 27.58 -9.58 -7.63
C SER A 205 27.07 -8.64 -6.53
N GLY A 206 26.03 -9.06 -5.80
CA GLY A 206 25.33 -8.24 -4.78
C GLY A 206 24.29 -7.30 -5.40
N LYS A 207 23.87 -7.54 -6.64
CA LYS A 207 22.81 -6.77 -7.31
C LYS A 207 21.45 -7.41 -7.07
N LEU A 208 20.50 -6.61 -6.60
CA LEU A 208 19.10 -6.98 -6.44
C LEU A 208 18.29 -6.43 -7.63
N THR A 209 17.59 -7.31 -8.33
CA THR A 209 16.60 -6.92 -9.34
C THR A 209 15.21 -7.41 -8.92
N VAL A 210 14.23 -6.51 -8.86
CA VAL A 210 12.85 -6.83 -8.53
C VAL A 210 11.93 -6.43 -9.69
N TYR A 211 11.20 -7.41 -10.21
CA TYR A 211 10.15 -7.19 -11.20
C TYR A 211 8.82 -7.11 -10.45
N THR A 212 8.07 -6.05 -10.68
CA THR A 212 6.79 -5.80 -10.00
C THR A 212 5.90 -4.87 -10.82
N PRO A 213 4.57 -5.05 -10.83
CA PRO A 213 3.63 -4.15 -11.49
C PRO A 213 3.42 -2.88 -10.64
N SER A 214 4.47 -2.10 -10.43
CA SER A 214 4.46 -0.91 -9.59
C SER A 214 4.03 0.34 -10.33
N GLN A 215 3.31 1.24 -9.66
CA GLN A 215 3.03 2.61 -10.09
C GLN A 215 4.16 3.59 -9.70
N ASP A 216 5.09 3.16 -8.80
CA ASP A 216 6.25 3.95 -8.35
C ASP A 216 7.52 3.09 -8.27
N VAL A 217 8.17 2.88 -9.41
CA VAL A 217 9.40 2.05 -9.48
C VAL A 217 10.60 2.72 -8.79
N PHE A 218 10.64 4.04 -8.72
CA PHE A 218 11.76 4.75 -8.09
C PHE A 218 11.64 4.79 -6.57
N GLY A 219 10.44 5.02 -6.03
CA GLY A 219 10.17 4.89 -4.59
C GLY A 219 10.42 3.48 -4.08
N HIS A 220 9.97 2.46 -4.81
CA HIS A 220 10.27 1.05 -4.49
C HIS A 220 11.78 0.77 -4.49
N ARG A 221 12.53 1.29 -5.47
CA ARG A 221 13.99 1.16 -5.52
C ARG A 221 14.66 1.78 -4.30
N THR A 222 14.25 2.99 -3.94
CA THR A 222 14.80 3.72 -2.78
C THR A 222 14.53 2.97 -1.48
N ASN A 223 13.30 2.54 -1.27
CA ASN A 223 12.91 1.79 -0.08
C ASN A 223 13.63 0.43 0.02
N LEU A 224 13.72 -0.33 -1.06
CA LEU A 224 14.46 -1.61 -1.05
C LEU A 224 15.96 -1.40 -0.76
N SER A 225 16.56 -0.34 -1.30
CA SER A 225 17.94 0.04 -1.00
C SER A 225 18.16 0.24 0.51
N ARG A 226 17.24 0.93 1.18
CA ARG A 226 17.33 1.23 2.62
C ARG A 226 16.99 0.04 3.50
N ILE A 227 15.91 -0.67 3.21
CA ILE A 227 15.51 -1.87 3.96
C ILE A 227 16.66 -2.89 4.04
N PHE A 228 17.38 -3.08 2.92
CA PHE A 228 18.45 -4.07 2.83
C PHE A 228 19.86 -3.50 2.97
N GLY A 229 20.02 -2.20 3.19
CA GLY A 229 21.34 -1.55 3.30
C GLY A 229 22.19 -1.66 2.03
N LEU A 230 21.54 -1.76 0.87
CA LEU A 230 22.21 -1.87 -0.44
C LEU A 230 22.41 -0.48 -1.06
N PRO A 231 23.55 -0.20 -1.71
CA PRO A 231 23.68 1.01 -2.50
C PRO A 231 22.62 1.07 -3.60
N MET A 232 22.07 2.27 -3.88
CA MET A 232 21.07 2.49 -4.95
C MET A 232 21.50 1.94 -6.31
N SER A 233 22.81 1.98 -6.62
CA SER A 233 23.38 1.42 -7.85
C SER A 233 23.26 -0.10 -7.95
N ARG A 234 23.04 -0.78 -6.83
CA ARG A 234 22.87 -2.25 -6.77
C ARG A 234 21.41 -2.70 -6.72
N VAL A 235 20.47 -1.77 -6.67
CA VAL A 235 19.03 -2.08 -6.68
C VAL A 235 18.41 -1.64 -7.98
N ARG A 236 17.71 -2.56 -8.64
CA ARG A 236 16.94 -2.30 -9.86
C ARG A 236 15.50 -2.76 -9.66
N VAL A 237 14.54 -1.88 -9.91
CA VAL A 237 13.11 -2.20 -9.97
C VAL A 237 12.66 -2.08 -11.42
N VAL A 238 11.93 -3.08 -11.90
CA VAL A 238 11.46 -3.16 -13.28
C VAL A 238 9.96 -3.39 -13.28
N ASN A 239 9.22 -2.51 -13.94
CA ASN A 239 7.82 -2.73 -14.25
C ASN A 239 7.69 -3.22 -15.69
N PRO A 240 7.47 -4.52 -15.94
CA PRO A 240 7.28 -5.04 -17.31
C PRO A 240 5.92 -4.67 -17.88
N GLY A 241 4.96 -4.34 -17.03
CA GLY A 241 3.60 -3.97 -17.32
C GLY A 241 2.72 -4.12 -16.11
N ILE A 242 1.58 -3.44 -16.10
CA ILE A 242 0.66 -3.40 -14.97
C ILE A 242 -0.76 -3.79 -15.43
N GLY A 243 -1.34 -4.75 -14.74
CA GLY A 243 -2.70 -5.26 -14.97
C GLY A 243 -3.76 -4.57 -14.11
N GLY A 244 -3.67 -3.24 -13.99
CA GLY A 244 -4.47 -2.39 -13.12
C GLY A 244 -3.71 -2.02 -11.84
N GLY A 245 -3.86 -0.77 -11.39
CA GLY A 245 -3.22 -0.26 -10.18
C GLY A 245 -4.16 0.61 -9.36
N PHE A 246 -4.72 1.67 -9.98
CA PHE A 246 -5.74 2.57 -9.39
C PHE A 246 -5.30 3.21 -8.06
N GLY A 247 -3.99 3.38 -7.85
CA GLY A 247 -3.39 3.81 -6.58
C GLY A 247 -2.91 2.66 -5.69
N GLY A 248 -3.49 1.46 -5.79
CA GLY A 248 -3.16 0.32 -4.92
C GLY A 248 -1.78 -0.29 -5.11
N LYS A 249 -1.05 0.07 -6.18
CA LYS A 249 0.30 -0.41 -6.46
C LYS A 249 1.36 0.70 -6.41
N ILE A 250 1.06 1.80 -5.71
CA ILE A 250 2.06 2.82 -5.34
C ILE A 250 2.89 2.28 -4.18
N ASP A 251 2.24 1.75 -3.15
CA ASP A 251 2.89 1.16 -1.97
C ASP A 251 3.52 -0.20 -2.30
N MET A 252 4.64 -0.51 -1.64
CA MET A 252 5.21 -1.86 -1.68
C MET A 252 4.38 -2.82 -0.83
N VAL A 253 4.06 -3.99 -1.38
CA VAL A 253 3.31 -5.06 -0.67
C VAL A 253 4.10 -6.36 -0.63
N THR A 254 4.48 -6.89 -1.79
CA THR A 254 5.16 -8.19 -1.92
C THR A 254 6.67 -8.07 -2.08
N GLU A 255 7.15 -6.93 -2.53
CA GLU A 255 8.53 -6.71 -2.98
C GLU A 255 9.58 -6.93 -1.88
N PRO A 256 9.40 -6.40 -0.64
CA PRO A 256 10.38 -6.61 0.42
C PRO A 256 10.48 -8.09 0.84
N VAL A 257 9.36 -8.81 0.87
CA VAL A 257 9.32 -10.24 1.20
C VAL A 257 10.05 -11.06 0.14
N THR A 258 9.75 -10.80 -1.13
CA THR A 258 10.34 -11.53 -2.26
C THR A 258 11.84 -11.26 -2.36
N ALA A 259 12.27 -10.01 -2.16
CA ALA A 259 13.67 -9.62 -2.12
C ALA A 259 14.43 -10.32 -0.98
N LEU A 260 13.87 -10.34 0.24
CA LEU A 260 14.47 -11.03 1.39
C LEU A 260 14.67 -12.51 1.12
N LEU A 261 13.66 -13.18 0.57
CA LEU A 261 13.74 -14.61 0.24
C LEU A 261 14.75 -14.87 -0.88
N ALA A 262 14.83 -14.02 -1.90
CA ALA A 262 15.83 -14.15 -2.97
C ALA A 262 17.25 -13.95 -2.43
N MET A 263 17.48 -13.02 -1.52
CA MET A 263 18.77 -12.80 -0.86
C MET A 263 19.17 -14.01 0.00
N LYS A 264 18.22 -14.60 0.74
CA LYS A 264 18.50 -15.77 1.60
C LYS A 264 18.79 -17.03 0.82
N THR A 265 18.15 -17.23 -0.32
CA THR A 265 18.27 -18.46 -1.12
C THR A 265 19.30 -18.37 -2.23
N GLY A 266 19.71 -17.18 -2.65
CA GLY A 266 20.54 -16.98 -3.85
C GLY A 266 19.87 -17.42 -5.15
N ARG A 267 18.55 -17.65 -5.14
CA ARG A 267 17.75 -18.10 -6.29
C ARG A 267 16.67 -17.07 -6.61
N PRO A 268 16.20 -17.01 -7.88
CA PRO A 268 15.02 -16.21 -8.19
C PRO A 268 13.82 -16.67 -7.36
N VAL A 269 13.06 -15.72 -6.79
CA VAL A 269 11.86 -16.01 -5.99
C VAL A 269 10.69 -15.22 -6.54
N ARG A 270 9.56 -15.90 -6.79
CA ARG A 270 8.30 -15.27 -7.20
C ARG A 270 7.24 -15.44 -6.14
N LEU A 271 6.57 -14.35 -5.80
CA LEU A 271 5.40 -14.30 -4.93
C LEU A 271 4.21 -13.77 -5.73
N VAL A 272 3.12 -14.49 -5.75
CA VAL A 272 1.85 -14.10 -6.37
C VAL A 272 0.75 -14.26 -5.35
N TYR A 273 0.06 -13.17 -5.02
CA TYR A 273 -1.12 -13.23 -4.15
C TYR A 273 -2.33 -13.77 -4.93
N THR A 274 -3.06 -14.67 -4.31
CA THR A 274 -4.41 -14.98 -4.74
C THR A 274 -5.33 -13.79 -4.40
N ARG A 275 -6.52 -13.71 -4.98
CA ARG A 275 -7.47 -12.66 -4.63
C ARG A 275 -7.85 -12.67 -3.14
N ARG A 276 -7.91 -13.86 -2.51
CA ARG A 276 -8.13 -14.01 -1.08
C ARG A 276 -7.01 -13.43 -0.23
N GLU A 277 -5.79 -13.55 -0.68
CA GLU A 277 -4.61 -12.97 -0.01
C GLU A 277 -4.55 -11.46 -0.27
N ASP A 278 -4.86 -11.01 -1.47
CA ASP A 278 -4.72 -9.63 -1.93
C ASP A 278 -5.66 -8.65 -1.20
N ILE A 279 -6.94 -9.02 -1.08
CA ILE A 279 -7.95 -8.12 -0.50
C ILE A 279 -7.63 -7.75 0.96
N PRO A 280 -7.33 -8.68 1.88
CA PRO A 280 -7.08 -8.33 3.27
C PRO A 280 -5.67 -7.81 3.54
N SER A 281 -4.69 -8.06 2.66
CA SER A 281 -3.27 -7.79 2.94
C SER A 281 -2.64 -6.69 2.09
N SER A 282 -3.41 -6.04 1.24
CA SER A 282 -2.97 -4.90 0.45
C SER A 282 -3.61 -3.58 0.91
N ARG A 283 -3.29 -2.50 0.23
CA ARG A 283 -3.82 -1.18 0.56
C ARG A 283 -5.24 -1.00 0.05
N ASN A 284 -6.01 -0.22 0.79
CA ASN A 284 -7.36 0.19 0.44
C ASN A 284 -7.42 1.72 0.32
N ARG A 285 -8.42 2.22 -0.42
CA ARG A 285 -8.84 3.60 -0.31
C ARG A 285 -9.34 3.83 1.12
N HIS A 286 -8.92 4.93 1.75
CA HIS A 286 -9.31 5.29 3.10
C HIS A 286 -10.82 5.48 3.24
N SER A 287 -11.40 4.96 4.31
CA SER A 287 -12.71 5.41 4.76
C SER A 287 -12.57 6.79 5.40
N MET A 288 -13.60 7.60 5.28
CA MET A 288 -13.63 8.95 5.81
C MET A 288 -14.98 9.25 6.44
N LYS A 289 -14.97 10.03 7.51
CA LYS A 289 -16.14 10.66 8.10
C LYS A 289 -15.97 12.16 7.97
N LEU A 290 -16.98 12.81 7.46
CA LEU A 290 -16.96 14.24 7.14
C LEU A 290 -18.15 14.91 7.80
N HIS A 291 -17.91 15.99 8.51
CA HIS A 291 -18.92 16.95 8.92
C HIS A 291 -18.77 18.20 8.07
N LEU A 292 -19.83 18.60 7.37
CA LEU A 292 -19.79 19.72 6.43
C LEU A 292 -20.90 20.71 6.76
N LYS A 293 -20.52 21.98 6.94
CA LYS A 293 -21.42 23.10 7.11
C LYS A 293 -21.19 24.14 6.02
N THR A 294 -22.25 24.51 5.30
CA THR A 294 -22.17 25.39 4.12
C THR A 294 -23.20 26.51 4.23
N GLY A 295 -22.73 27.75 4.21
CA GLY A 295 -23.55 28.93 4.10
C GLY A 295 -23.70 29.39 2.66
N MET A 296 -24.94 29.61 2.21
CA MET A 296 -25.27 30.00 0.82
C MET A 296 -26.23 31.20 0.78
N LYS A 297 -26.11 31.97 -0.30
CA LYS A 297 -27.11 32.99 -0.68
C LYS A 297 -28.29 32.37 -1.44
N LYS A 298 -29.40 33.10 -1.58
CA LYS A 298 -30.57 32.68 -2.39
C LYS A 298 -30.27 32.38 -3.85
N ASP A 299 -29.25 33.02 -4.39
CA ASP A 299 -28.80 32.80 -5.79
C ASP A 299 -27.88 31.58 -5.96
N GLY A 300 -27.60 30.85 -4.88
CA GLY A 300 -26.71 29.68 -4.89
C GLY A 300 -25.22 29.99 -4.64
N THR A 301 -24.87 31.27 -4.40
CA THR A 301 -23.49 31.65 -4.07
C THR A 301 -23.08 31.10 -2.70
N ILE A 302 -22.02 30.31 -2.63
CA ILE A 302 -21.42 29.82 -1.38
C ILE A 302 -20.63 30.97 -0.77
N VAL A 303 -20.93 31.34 0.49
CA VAL A 303 -20.29 32.45 1.22
C VAL A 303 -19.38 31.98 2.35
N ALA A 304 -19.62 30.82 2.92
CA ALA A 304 -18.76 30.20 3.93
C ALA A 304 -18.88 28.67 3.90
N GLN A 305 -17.78 28.00 4.26
CA GLN A 305 -17.77 26.55 4.49
C GLN A 305 -16.87 26.20 5.67
N GLU A 306 -17.34 25.25 6.47
CA GLU A 306 -16.59 24.60 7.54
C GLU A 306 -16.65 23.09 7.30
N MET A 307 -15.52 22.40 7.37
CA MET A 307 -15.45 20.98 7.10
C MET A 307 -14.44 20.30 8.03
N ASP A 308 -14.93 19.38 8.84
CA ASP A 308 -14.11 18.49 9.65
C ASP A 308 -14.05 17.10 8.98
N VAL A 309 -12.85 16.54 8.87
CA VAL A 309 -12.67 15.23 8.22
C VAL A 309 -11.77 14.33 9.06
N ILE A 310 -12.29 13.17 9.40
CA ILE A 310 -11.50 12.08 9.98
C ILE A 310 -11.19 11.08 8.87
N VAL A 311 -9.90 10.90 8.56
CA VAL A 311 -9.40 9.95 7.57
C VAL A 311 -8.87 8.72 8.28
N ASN A 312 -9.46 7.55 8.05
CA ASN A 312 -8.99 6.31 8.65
C ASN A 312 -7.75 5.79 7.90
N ALA A 313 -6.59 5.96 8.50
CA ALA A 313 -5.31 5.49 7.96
C ALA A 313 -5.15 3.97 7.97
N GLY A 314 -5.97 3.25 8.73
CA GLY A 314 -5.79 1.83 9.00
C GLY A 314 -4.59 1.57 9.93
N ALA A 315 -3.99 0.40 9.77
CA ALA A 315 -2.93 -0.07 10.67
C ALA A 315 -1.55 0.57 10.44
N TYR A 316 -1.31 1.19 9.28
CA TYR A 316 0.00 1.73 8.89
C TYR A 316 -0.16 3.04 8.13
N ALA A 317 0.82 3.93 8.27
CA ALA A 317 0.79 5.25 7.67
C ALA A 317 0.67 5.23 6.13
N GLY A 318 1.50 4.44 5.45
CA GLY A 318 1.50 4.36 3.99
C GLY A 318 1.47 5.74 3.32
N GLY A 319 0.60 5.90 2.33
CA GLY A 319 0.38 7.16 1.62
C GLY A 319 -0.61 8.13 2.27
N THR A 320 -1.08 7.87 3.52
CA THR A 320 -2.15 8.67 4.16
C THR A 320 -1.85 10.15 4.20
N MET A 321 -0.63 10.53 4.60
CA MET A 321 -0.23 11.92 4.74
C MET A 321 -0.36 12.70 3.42
N SER A 322 0.12 12.14 2.31
CA SER A 322 -0.02 12.77 0.99
C SER A 322 -1.47 12.89 0.53
N ILE A 323 -2.32 11.93 0.93
CA ILE A 323 -3.75 11.97 0.61
C ILE A 323 -4.43 13.10 1.38
N VAL A 324 -4.16 13.25 2.68
CA VAL A 324 -4.71 14.32 3.51
C VAL A 324 -4.28 15.69 2.97
N TRP A 325 -2.99 15.89 2.67
CA TRP A 325 -2.48 17.13 2.07
C TRP A 325 -3.06 17.41 0.69
N ALA A 326 -3.20 16.39 -0.16
CA ALA A 326 -3.78 16.55 -1.48
C ALA A 326 -5.28 16.90 -1.42
N MET A 327 -5.99 16.31 -0.46
CA MET A 327 -7.41 16.55 -0.25
C MET A 327 -7.63 17.99 0.23
N SER A 328 -6.97 18.40 1.31
CA SER A 328 -7.10 19.72 1.88
C SER A 328 -6.70 20.81 0.89
N GLY A 329 -5.55 20.68 0.23
CA GLY A 329 -5.06 21.66 -0.74
C GLY A 329 -5.90 21.78 -2.02
N LYS A 330 -6.60 20.71 -2.43
CA LYS A 330 -7.48 20.73 -3.62
C LYS A 330 -8.86 21.26 -3.31
N TYR A 331 -9.37 21.02 -2.12
CA TYR A 331 -10.70 21.48 -1.71
C TYR A 331 -10.82 22.99 -1.86
N PHE A 332 -9.95 23.76 -1.23
CA PHE A 332 -9.96 25.23 -1.29
C PHE A 332 -9.62 25.82 -2.66
N LYS A 333 -8.92 25.07 -3.53
CA LYS A 333 -8.58 25.53 -4.89
C LYS A 333 -9.71 25.39 -5.90
N ASN A 334 -10.62 24.46 -5.65
CA ASN A 334 -11.69 24.13 -6.62
C ASN A 334 -12.97 24.94 -6.38
N HIS A 335 -13.13 25.55 -5.22
CA HIS A 335 -14.31 26.33 -4.87
C HIS A 335 -13.91 27.79 -4.56
N LYS A 336 -14.65 28.73 -5.12
CA LYS A 336 -14.52 30.13 -4.74
C LYS A 336 -15.38 30.39 -3.51
N THR A 337 -14.91 29.98 -2.37
CA THR A 337 -15.55 30.27 -1.09
C THR A 337 -14.71 31.35 -0.41
N PRO A 338 -15.27 32.53 -0.13
CA PRO A 338 -14.51 33.65 0.43
C PRO A 338 -14.15 33.47 1.92
N ASN A 339 -14.91 32.62 2.62
CA ASN A 339 -14.77 32.40 4.06
C ASN A 339 -14.95 30.92 4.42
#